data_160875d9fa7d805089fe8f6923e1398f
#
_entry.id   160875d9fa7d805089fe8f6923e1398f
#
_cell.length_a   1.000
_cell.length_b   1.000
_cell.length_c   1.000
_cell.angle_alpha   90.00
_cell.angle_beta   90.00
_cell.angle_gamma   90.00
#
_symmetry.space_group_name_H-M   'P 1'
#
loop_
_entity.id
_entity.type
_entity.pdbx_description
1 polymer ?
#
loop_
_entity_poly.entity_id
_entity_poly.type
_entity_poly.pdbx_seq_one_letter_code
_entity_poly.pdbx_strand_id
1 'polypeptide(L)'
;MTEPLKIYSDFYSIDTNDYMGIIRFYESNSLLLDNKSTFQNKDDFNDYVLVAAQYVISLENLGKYSKTIKYADRLLHIIDTSADKYGIKLMNFTPYWSILASKGRAHYNLKDYKNSILVFDKLLTWDKDNDNFKIWRDGAKSKKRNSINSYLYILAATLLVTEIFFGDLIRIPKIKLYMSGFGFLLILIALFNELFLGKILKWDKKK
;
A
#
# COMPACT_ATOMS: atom_id res chain seq x y z
N MET A 1 -3.80 29.97 27.87
CA MET A 1 -3.88 28.75 27.01
C MET A 1 -3.17 29.11 25.72
N THR A 2 -2.13 28.40 25.35
CA THR A 2 -1.39 28.62 24.11
C THR A 2 -2.20 28.11 22.92
N GLU A 3 -2.21 28.80 21.79
CA GLU A 3 -2.99 28.46 20.57
C GLU A 3 -2.90 27.00 20.12
N PRO A 4 -1.79 26.27 20.29
CA PRO A 4 -1.73 24.86 19.92
C PRO A 4 -2.71 23.97 20.68
N LEU A 5 -2.98 24.22 21.93
CA LEU A 5 -3.94 23.44 22.75
C LEU A 5 -5.38 23.62 22.28
N LYS A 6 -5.74 24.78 21.74
CA LYS A 6 -7.10 25.03 21.24
C LYS A 6 -7.39 24.21 19.98
N ILE A 7 -6.44 24.11 19.06
CA ILE A 7 -6.63 23.35 17.82
C ILE A 7 -6.88 21.86 18.10
N TYR A 8 -6.21 21.29 19.09
CA TYR A 8 -6.42 19.88 19.43
C TYR A 8 -7.75 19.66 20.13
N SER A 9 -8.16 20.57 21.03
CA SER A 9 -9.49 20.49 21.68
C SER A 9 -10.61 20.60 20.65
N ASP A 10 -10.48 21.47 19.64
CA ASP A 10 -11.45 21.61 18.56
C ASP A 10 -11.51 20.33 17.70
N PHE A 11 -10.37 19.69 17.46
CA PHE A 11 -10.31 18.39 16.76
C PHE A 11 -11.03 17.28 17.53
N TYR A 12 -10.82 17.19 18.84
CA TYR A 12 -11.44 16.14 19.66
C TYR A 12 -12.96 16.26 19.79
N SER A 13 -13.55 17.39 19.36
CA SER A 13 -15.01 17.55 19.26
C SER A 13 -15.60 16.91 18.00
N ILE A 14 -14.77 16.49 17.03
CA ILE A 14 -15.21 15.89 15.77
C ILE A 14 -15.41 14.39 15.98
N ASP A 15 -16.54 13.84 15.48
CA ASP A 15 -16.76 12.39 15.49
C ASP A 15 -15.66 11.70 14.65
N THR A 16 -15.04 10.68 15.22
CA THR A 16 -13.97 9.89 14.56
C THR A 16 -14.43 9.17 13.30
N ASN A 17 -15.73 9.00 13.10
CA ASN A 17 -16.33 8.43 11.90
C ASN A 17 -16.72 9.51 10.86
N ASP A 18 -16.66 10.80 11.20
CA ASP A 18 -16.84 11.88 10.23
C ASP A 18 -15.54 12.16 9.46
N TYR A 19 -15.22 11.24 8.55
CA TYR A 19 -14.01 11.34 7.73
C TYR A 19 -13.93 12.65 6.93
N MET A 20 -15.08 13.19 6.48
CA MET A 20 -15.10 14.47 5.76
C MET A 20 -14.88 15.65 6.70
N GLY A 21 -15.44 15.61 7.90
CA GLY A 21 -15.20 16.61 8.95
C GLY A 21 -13.74 16.67 9.34
N ILE A 22 -13.10 15.50 9.55
CA ILE A 22 -11.68 15.40 9.85
C ILE A 22 -10.82 15.99 8.72
N ILE A 23 -11.14 15.68 7.47
CA ILE A 23 -10.40 16.21 6.32
C ILE A 23 -10.54 17.73 6.24
N ARG A 24 -11.77 18.25 6.36
CA ARG A 24 -12.02 19.71 6.34
C ARG A 24 -11.27 20.40 7.47
N PHE A 25 -11.32 19.84 8.67
CA PHE A 25 -10.60 20.38 9.82
C PHE A 25 -9.10 20.47 9.56
N TYR A 26 -8.47 19.37 9.10
CA TYR A 26 -7.04 19.34 8.81
C TYR A 26 -6.67 20.34 7.71
N GLU A 27 -7.40 20.34 6.60
CA GLU A 27 -7.12 21.20 5.45
C GLU A 27 -7.32 22.70 5.79
N SER A 28 -8.30 23.05 6.63
CA SER A 28 -8.49 24.42 7.13
C SER A 28 -7.36 24.90 8.04
N ASN A 29 -6.70 23.97 8.72
CA ASN A 29 -5.59 24.24 9.64
C ASN A 29 -4.23 23.85 9.05
N SER A 30 -4.17 23.59 7.73
CA SER A 30 -2.97 23.03 7.08
C SER A 30 -1.72 23.89 7.22
N LEU A 31 -1.87 25.22 7.23
CA LEU A 31 -0.72 26.11 7.45
C LEU A 31 -0.01 25.88 8.77
N LEU A 32 -0.73 25.54 9.83
CA LEU A 32 -0.18 25.22 11.14
C LEU A 32 0.31 23.77 11.19
N LEU A 33 -0.53 22.84 10.74
CA LEU A 33 -0.27 21.40 10.86
C LEU A 33 0.82 20.94 9.89
N ASP A 34 0.85 21.47 8.67
CA ASP A 34 1.85 21.09 7.69
C ASP A 34 3.24 21.70 7.96
N ASN A 35 3.31 22.84 8.60
CA ASN A 35 4.61 23.47 8.94
C ASN A 35 5.12 23.08 10.32
N LYS A 36 4.35 22.29 11.10
CA LYS A 36 4.77 21.88 12.43
C LYS A 36 5.89 20.85 12.37
N SER A 37 7.07 21.26 12.80
CA SER A 37 8.29 20.43 12.85
C SER A 37 8.88 20.34 14.25
N THR A 38 8.41 21.17 15.19
CA THR A 38 8.87 21.21 16.59
C THR A 38 7.70 21.06 17.54
N PHE A 39 7.93 20.35 18.64
CA PHE A 39 6.92 20.06 19.64
C PHE A 39 7.41 20.51 21.02
N GLN A 40 6.53 21.12 21.80
CA GLN A 40 6.86 21.67 23.11
C GLN A 40 7.20 20.56 24.11
N ASN A 41 6.44 19.48 24.08
CA ASN A 41 6.56 18.32 24.95
C ASN A 41 5.98 17.06 24.27
N LYS A 42 5.98 15.96 25.02
CA LYS A 42 5.43 14.67 24.55
C LYS A 42 3.94 14.73 24.24
N ASP A 43 3.15 15.46 25.00
CA ASP A 43 1.71 15.55 24.81
C ASP A 43 1.38 16.32 23.53
N ASP A 44 2.04 17.44 23.27
CA ASP A 44 1.92 18.20 22.02
C ASP A 44 2.33 17.35 20.79
N PHE A 45 3.36 16.52 20.94
CA PHE A 45 3.72 15.56 19.89
C PHE A 45 2.65 14.51 19.66
N ASN A 46 2.12 13.91 20.72
CA ASN A 46 1.08 12.88 20.64
C ASN A 46 -0.21 13.43 20.02
N ASP A 47 -0.65 14.61 20.46
CA ASP A 47 -1.85 15.27 19.92
C ASP A 47 -1.69 15.56 18.43
N TYR A 48 -0.55 16.10 18.02
CA TYR A 48 -0.26 16.31 16.61
C TYR A 48 -0.30 15.01 15.80
N VAL A 49 0.34 13.96 16.30
CA VAL A 49 0.36 12.67 15.61
C VAL A 49 -1.03 12.08 15.51
N LEU A 50 -1.86 12.19 16.56
CA LEU A 50 -3.26 11.71 16.52
C LEU A 50 -4.08 12.44 15.46
N VAL A 51 -4.03 13.77 15.42
CA VAL A 51 -4.73 14.58 14.41
C VAL A 51 -4.30 14.21 13.00
N ALA A 52 -2.98 14.16 12.77
CA ALA A 52 -2.44 13.84 11.45
C ALA A 52 -2.69 12.38 11.04
N ALA A 53 -2.67 11.43 12.00
CA ALA A 53 -3.00 10.04 11.74
C ALA A 53 -4.48 9.88 11.34
N GLN A 54 -5.39 10.54 12.03
CA GLN A 54 -6.82 10.52 11.68
C GLN A 54 -7.07 11.14 10.31
N TYR A 55 -6.33 12.18 9.93
CA TYR A 55 -6.39 12.71 8.58
C TYR A 55 -5.94 11.69 7.52
N VAL A 56 -4.83 10.99 7.75
CA VAL A 56 -4.34 9.92 6.85
C VAL A 56 -5.36 8.80 6.71
N ILE A 57 -5.94 8.34 7.82
CA ILE A 57 -6.97 7.30 7.85
C ILE A 57 -8.23 7.76 7.11
N SER A 58 -8.65 9.01 7.30
CA SER A 58 -9.82 9.58 6.63
C SER A 58 -9.62 9.71 5.13
N LEU A 59 -8.42 10.09 4.68
CA LEU A 59 -8.07 10.11 3.26
C LEU A 59 -8.16 8.71 2.64
N GLU A 60 -7.67 7.70 3.34
CA GLU A 60 -7.71 6.31 2.89
C GLU A 60 -9.15 5.82 2.77
N ASN A 61 -9.99 6.03 3.79
CA ASN A 61 -11.40 5.62 3.81
C ASN A 61 -12.21 6.29 2.68
N LEU A 62 -11.87 7.51 2.30
CA LEU A 62 -12.52 8.23 1.19
C LEU A 62 -11.85 7.97 -0.17
N GLY A 63 -10.97 6.99 -0.28
CA GLY A 63 -10.33 6.59 -1.55
C GLY A 63 -9.30 7.58 -2.09
N LYS A 64 -8.85 8.55 -1.29
CA LYS A 64 -7.83 9.54 -1.70
C LYS A 64 -6.41 8.99 -1.58
N TYR A 65 -6.16 7.81 -2.15
CA TYR A 65 -4.98 6.98 -1.89
C TYR A 65 -3.63 7.67 -2.16
N SER A 66 -3.51 8.46 -3.22
CA SER A 66 -2.26 9.20 -3.49
C SER A 66 -1.95 10.23 -2.40
N LYS A 67 -2.98 10.94 -1.90
CA LYS A 67 -2.83 11.84 -0.76
C LYS A 67 -2.51 11.05 0.52
N THR A 68 -3.17 9.92 0.74
CA THR A 68 -2.89 9.03 1.89
C THR A 68 -1.41 8.68 1.97
N ILE A 69 -0.81 8.22 0.86
CA ILE A 69 0.62 7.85 0.81
C ILE A 69 1.49 9.07 1.13
N LYS A 70 1.25 10.21 0.48
CA LYS A 70 2.02 11.44 0.68
C LYS A 70 2.04 11.87 2.15
N TYR A 71 0.86 11.92 2.78
CA TYR A 71 0.76 12.37 4.18
C TYR A 71 1.23 11.31 5.17
N ALA A 72 1.04 10.02 4.85
CA ALA A 72 1.60 8.93 5.65
C ALA A 72 3.12 8.98 5.66
N ASP A 73 3.78 9.14 4.50
CA ASP A 73 5.24 9.22 4.40
C ASP A 73 5.81 10.37 5.24
N ARG A 74 5.18 11.53 5.12
CA ARG A 74 5.58 12.70 5.90
C ARG A 74 5.44 12.46 7.40
N LEU A 75 4.27 11.96 7.82
CA LEU A 75 3.98 11.73 9.24
C LEU A 75 4.89 10.64 9.83
N LEU A 76 5.12 9.56 9.09
CA LEU A 76 6.06 8.51 9.50
C LEU A 76 7.47 9.07 9.65
N HIS A 77 7.93 9.94 8.75
CA HIS A 77 9.23 10.60 8.86
C HIS A 77 9.33 11.47 10.13
N ILE A 78 8.28 12.25 10.44
CA ILE A 78 8.23 13.06 11.67
C ILE A 78 8.29 12.16 12.91
N ILE A 79 7.54 11.05 12.92
CA ILE A 79 7.54 10.11 14.04
C ILE A 79 8.91 9.45 14.18
N ASP A 80 9.48 8.93 13.08
CA ASP A 80 10.79 8.25 13.08
C ASP A 80 11.92 9.16 13.59
N THR A 81 11.88 10.46 13.26
CA THR A 81 12.90 11.44 13.69
C THR A 81 12.70 11.99 15.11
N SER A 82 11.48 11.88 15.64
CA SER A 82 11.13 12.51 16.93
C SER A 82 10.86 11.51 18.05
N ALA A 83 10.61 10.24 17.73
CA ALA A 83 10.18 9.22 18.70
C ALA A 83 11.15 9.06 19.87
N ASP A 84 12.46 8.97 19.61
CA ASP A 84 13.48 8.80 20.63
C ASP A 84 13.53 9.98 21.60
N LYS A 85 13.38 11.21 21.06
CA LYS A 85 13.36 12.44 21.87
C LYS A 85 12.25 12.44 22.91
N TYR A 86 11.11 11.82 22.57
CA TYR A 86 9.93 11.75 23.45
C TYR A 86 9.77 10.39 24.15
N GLY A 87 10.76 9.50 24.05
CA GLY A 87 10.75 8.17 24.68
C GLY A 87 9.64 7.26 24.15
N ILE A 88 9.32 7.37 22.87
CA ILE A 88 8.26 6.59 22.22
C ILE A 88 8.88 5.35 21.57
N LYS A 89 8.42 4.18 22.00
CA LYS A 89 8.76 2.90 21.36
C LYS A 89 7.78 2.65 20.20
N LEU A 90 8.27 2.70 18.96
CA LEU A 90 7.43 2.56 17.75
C LEU A 90 6.59 1.28 17.74
N MET A 91 7.13 0.18 18.26
CA MET A 91 6.40 -1.10 18.39
C MET A 91 5.12 -1.00 19.23
N ASN A 92 5.07 -0.07 20.18
CA ASN A 92 3.92 0.10 21.10
C ASN A 92 3.09 1.33 20.75
N PHE A 93 3.41 2.01 19.64
CA PHE A 93 2.77 3.26 19.27
C PHE A 93 1.68 3.03 18.22
N THR A 94 0.44 2.83 18.69
CA THR A 94 -0.72 2.52 17.85
C THR A 94 -0.89 3.44 16.63
N PRO A 95 -0.75 4.79 16.73
CA PRO A 95 -0.85 5.64 15.55
C PRO A 95 0.12 5.28 14.44
N TYR A 96 1.35 4.90 14.78
CA TYR A 96 2.36 4.50 13.79
C TYR A 96 1.93 3.27 12.98
N TRP A 97 1.34 2.28 13.65
CA TRP A 97 0.81 1.08 13.01
C TRP A 97 -0.37 1.38 12.10
N SER A 98 -1.28 2.24 12.58
CA SER A 98 -2.46 2.64 11.81
C SER A 98 -2.10 3.39 10.53
N ILE A 99 -1.10 4.30 10.61
CA ILE A 99 -0.58 5.04 9.46
C ILE A 99 0.08 4.09 8.46
N LEU A 100 0.93 3.16 8.92
CA LEU A 100 1.55 2.15 8.07
C LEU A 100 0.50 1.28 7.39
N ALA A 101 -0.50 0.79 8.13
CA ALA A 101 -1.57 -0.03 7.57
C ALA A 101 -2.37 0.74 6.50
N SER A 102 -2.73 2.00 6.76
CA SER A 102 -3.42 2.86 5.79
C SER A 102 -2.55 3.09 4.54
N LYS A 103 -1.25 3.31 4.70
CA LYS A 103 -0.30 3.41 3.58
C LYS A 103 -0.26 2.12 2.77
N GLY A 104 -0.18 0.97 3.43
CA GLY A 104 -0.16 -0.34 2.78
C GLY A 104 -1.43 -0.61 1.96
N ARG A 105 -2.62 -0.28 2.51
CA ARG A 105 -3.91 -0.39 1.81
C ARG A 105 -4.02 0.60 0.66
N ALA A 106 -3.51 1.82 0.81
CA ALA A 106 -3.47 2.82 -0.25
C ALA A 106 -2.63 2.34 -1.45
N HIS A 107 -1.44 1.79 -1.21
CA HIS A 107 -0.63 1.16 -2.26
C HIS A 107 -1.37 0.01 -2.94
N TYR A 108 -2.06 -0.85 -2.17
CA TYR A 108 -2.85 -1.95 -2.73
C TYR A 108 -3.93 -1.44 -3.69
N ASN A 109 -4.68 -0.43 -3.30
CA ASN A 109 -5.77 0.14 -4.10
C ASN A 109 -5.26 0.87 -5.35
N LEU A 110 -4.05 1.43 -5.31
CA LEU A 110 -3.36 1.99 -6.48
C LEU A 110 -2.68 0.92 -7.36
N LYS A 111 -2.88 -0.37 -7.05
CA LYS A 111 -2.25 -1.53 -7.74
C LYS A 111 -0.73 -1.57 -7.59
N ASP A 112 -0.15 -0.79 -6.70
CA ASP A 112 1.26 -0.84 -6.33
C ASP A 112 1.49 -1.95 -5.30
N TYR A 113 1.27 -3.17 -5.75
CA TYR A 113 1.33 -4.36 -4.91
C TYR A 113 2.72 -4.60 -4.31
N LYS A 114 3.78 -4.13 -4.98
CA LYS A 114 5.16 -4.25 -4.48
C LYS A 114 5.32 -3.50 -3.16
N ASN A 115 4.97 -2.23 -3.13
CA ASN A 115 5.09 -1.38 -1.94
C ASN A 115 4.07 -1.78 -0.86
N SER A 116 2.85 -2.19 -1.25
CA SER A 116 1.89 -2.77 -0.31
C SER A 116 2.46 -3.97 0.45
N ILE A 117 3.08 -4.92 -0.26
CA ILE A 117 3.73 -6.09 0.36
C ILE A 117 4.83 -5.67 1.34
N LEU A 118 5.70 -4.73 0.94
CA LEU A 118 6.79 -4.25 1.80
C LEU A 118 6.28 -3.65 3.11
N VAL A 119 5.20 -2.87 3.04
CA VAL A 119 4.60 -2.25 4.24
C VAL A 119 4.02 -3.31 5.17
N PHE A 120 3.25 -4.29 4.64
CA PHE A 120 2.67 -5.33 5.47
C PHE A 120 3.69 -6.34 5.97
N ASP A 121 4.75 -6.63 5.21
CA ASP A 121 5.88 -7.42 5.70
C ASP A 121 6.57 -6.71 6.89
N LYS A 122 6.78 -5.38 6.84
CA LYS A 122 7.31 -4.59 7.97
C LYS A 122 6.39 -4.71 9.20
N LEU A 123 5.08 -4.54 9.06
CA LEU A 123 4.13 -4.69 10.16
C LEU A 123 4.16 -6.09 10.77
N LEU A 124 4.30 -7.12 9.94
CA LEU A 124 4.39 -8.52 10.38
C LEU A 124 5.73 -8.87 11.05
N THR A 125 6.78 -8.04 10.93
CA THR A 125 7.99 -8.23 11.76
C THR A 125 7.72 -7.95 13.23
N TRP A 126 6.74 -7.11 13.54
CA TRP A 126 6.38 -6.72 14.92
C TRP A 126 5.22 -7.54 15.47
N ASP A 127 4.23 -7.86 14.64
CA ASP A 127 3.07 -8.66 15.00
C ASP A 127 2.85 -9.77 13.97
N LYS A 128 3.59 -10.87 14.16
CA LYS A 128 3.62 -12.00 13.22
C LYS A 128 2.28 -12.70 13.07
N ASP A 129 1.44 -12.63 14.11
CA ASP A 129 0.19 -13.36 14.17
C ASP A 129 -1.03 -12.54 13.77
N ASN A 130 -0.84 -11.27 13.37
CA ASN A 130 -1.91 -10.40 12.94
C ASN A 130 -2.51 -10.86 11.60
N ASP A 131 -3.70 -11.46 11.70
CA ASP A 131 -4.37 -12.01 10.53
C ASP A 131 -4.78 -10.93 9.51
N ASN A 132 -5.13 -9.73 9.97
CA ASN A 132 -5.47 -8.63 9.06
C ASN A 132 -4.26 -8.24 8.18
N PHE A 133 -3.06 -8.15 8.76
CA PHE A 133 -1.86 -7.82 7.99
C PHE A 133 -1.48 -8.96 7.04
N LYS A 134 -1.65 -10.22 7.46
CA LYS A 134 -1.46 -11.40 6.59
C LYS A 134 -2.42 -11.36 5.40
N ILE A 135 -3.71 -11.08 5.63
CA ILE A 135 -4.73 -11.00 4.57
C ILE A 135 -4.35 -9.94 3.52
N TRP A 136 -3.99 -8.74 3.95
CA TRP A 136 -3.61 -7.66 3.03
C TRP A 136 -2.33 -8.00 2.25
N ARG A 137 -1.28 -8.50 2.93
CA ARG A 137 -0.04 -8.92 2.30
C ARG A 137 -0.27 -10.01 1.26
N ASP A 138 -1.00 -11.04 1.63
CA ASP A 138 -1.24 -12.21 0.76
C ASP A 138 -2.17 -11.84 -0.40
N GLY A 139 -3.13 -10.96 -0.17
CA GLY A 139 -3.95 -10.35 -1.20
C GLY A 139 -3.10 -9.59 -2.23
N ALA A 140 -2.17 -8.76 -1.75
CA ALA A 140 -1.25 -8.04 -2.61
C ALA A 140 -0.31 -8.98 -3.40
N LYS A 141 0.23 -10.04 -2.76
CA LYS A 141 1.02 -11.07 -3.44
C LYS A 141 0.23 -11.77 -4.54
N SER A 142 -1.02 -12.13 -4.26
CA SER A 142 -1.91 -12.76 -5.24
C SER A 142 -2.22 -11.83 -6.42
N LYS A 143 -2.58 -10.58 -6.16
CA LYS A 143 -2.86 -9.59 -7.22
C LYS A 143 -1.64 -9.27 -8.07
N LYS A 144 -0.45 -9.14 -7.45
CA LYS A 144 0.81 -8.95 -8.18
C LYS A 144 1.08 -10.10 -9.14
N ARG A 145 0.93 -11.35 -8.66
CA ARG A 145 1.11 -12.55 -9.50
C ARG A 145 0.12 -12.58 -10.65
N ASN A 146 -1.16 -12.33 -10.38
CA ASN A 146 -2.19 -12.33 -11.42
C ASN A 146 -1.93 -11.24 -12.47
N SER A 147 -1.43 -10.07 -12.05
CA SER A 147 -1.03 -9.03 -13.00
C SER A 147 0.10 -9.49 -13.94
N ILE A 148 1.12 -10.16 -13.39
CA ILE A 148 2.23 -10.70 -14.21
C ILE A 148 1.69 -11.75 -15.20
N ASN A 149 0.85 -12.68 -14.73
CA ASN A 149 0.27 -13.70 -15.60
C ASN A 149 -0.58 -13.08 -16.73
N SER A 150 -1.36 -12.04 -16.43
CA SER A 150 -2.13 -11.30 -17.43
C SER A 150 -1.23 -10.72 -18.54
N TYR A 151 -0.09 -10.15 -18.18
CA TYR A 151 0.89 -9.66 -19.18
C TYR A 151 1.46 -10.80 -20.01
N LEU A 152 1.78 -11.94 -19.41
CA LEU A 152 2.27 -13.12 -20.15
C LEU A 152 1.24 -13.63 -21.14
N TYR A 153 -0.03 -13.71 -20.75
CA TYR A 153 -1.11 -14.14 -21.67
C TYR A 153 -1.32 -13.13 -22.80
N ILE A 154 -1.32 -11.83 -22.53
CA ILE A 154 -1.45 -10.80 -23.56
C ILE A 154 -0.29 -10.89 -24.55
N LEU A 155 0.93 -11.02 -24.06
CA LEU A 155 2.11 -11.14 -24.92
C LEU A 155 2.05 -12.41 -25.78
N ALA A 156 1.69 -13.55 -25.18
CA ALA A 156 1.51 -14.81 -25.90
C ALA A 156 0.43 -14.69 -26.98
N ALA A 157 -0.73 -14.13 -26.64
CA ALA A 157 -1.81 -13.91 -27.59
C ALA A 157 -1.39 -13.00 -28.74
N THR A 158 -0.67 -11.91 -28.45
CA THR A 158 -0.17 -11.00 -29.48
C THR A 158 0.77 -11.72 -30.45
N LEU A 159 1.68 -12.55 -29.95
CA LEU A 159 2.60 -13.32 -30.81
C LEU A 159 1.86 -14.31 -31.71
N LEU A 160 0.89 -15.06 -31.16
CA LEU A 160 0.12 -16.04 -31.92
C LEU A 160 -0.79 -15.36 -32.97
N VAL A 161 -1.44 -14.27 -32.61
CA VAL A 161 -2.29 -13.49 -33.55
C VAL A 161 -1.41 -12.91 -34.68
N THR A 162 -0.24 -12.35 -34.34
CA THR A 162 0.70 -11.84 -35.37
C THR A 162 1.14 -12.94 -36.32
N GLU A 163 1.39 -14.15 -35.84
CA GLU A 163 1.73 -15.29 -36.71
C GLU A 163 0.57 -15.67 -37.62
N ILE A 164 -0.66 -15.74 -37.11
CA ILE A 164 -1.84 -16.11 -37.91
C ILE A 164 -2.09 -15.10 -39.04
N PHE A 165 -2.05 -13.79 -38.72
CA PHE A 165 -2.40 -12.76 -39.72
C PHE A 165 -1.26 -12.37 -40.66
N PHE A 166 -0.02 -12.41 -40.20
CA PHE A 166 1.15 -11.96 -40.95
C PHE A 166 2.14 -13.08 -41.28
N GLY A 167 1.81 -14.32 -40.89
CA GLY A 167 2.66 -15.46 -41.08
C GLY A 167 3.04 -15.70 -42.55
N ASP A 168 2.13 -15.42 -43.47
CA ASP A 168 2.42 -15.60 -44.92
C ASP A 168 3.33 -14.52 -45.49
N LEU A 169 3.40 -13.35 -44.84
CA LEU A 169 4.37 -12.30 -45.17
C LEU A 169 5.80 -12.62 -44.64
N ILE A 170 5.88 -13.48 -43.63
CA ILE A 170 7.14 -13.92 -43.04
C ILE A 170 7.70 -15.06 -43.88
N ARG A 171 8.58 -14.73 -44.84
CA ARG A 171 9.20 -15.69 -45.79
C ARG A 171 10.17 -16.68 -45.14
N ILE A 172 10.48 -16.58 -43.86
CA ILE A 172 11.43 -17.40 -43.14
C ILE A 172 10.68 -18.40 -42.25
N PRO A 173 10.57 -19.69 -42.65
CA PRO A 173 9.77 -20.69 -41.88
C PRO A 173 10.24 -20.87 -40.44
N LYS A 174 11.53 -20.74 -40.16
CA LYS A 174 12.10 -20.85 -38.82
C LYS A 174 11.58 -19.77 -37.86
N ILE A 175 11.30 -18.55 -38.33
CA ILE A 175 10.77 -17.47 -37.50
C ILE A 175 9.36 -17.79 -37.05
N LYS A 176 8.51 -18.33 -37.94
CA LYS A 176 7.13 -18.78 -37.56
C LYS A 176 7.20 -19.79 -36.41
N LEU A 177 8.04 -20.82 -36.56
CA LEU A 177 8.20 -21.86 -35.54
C LEU A 177 8.68 -21.28 -34.18
N TYR A 178 9.60 -20.31 -34.19
CA TYR A 178 10.07 -19.66 -32.98
C TYR A 178 8.99 -18.78 -32.33
N MET A 179 8.19 -18.05 -33.10
CA MET A 179 7.10 -17.22 -32.56
C MET A 179 6.01 -18.07 -31.89
N SER A 180 5.55 -19.14 -32.55
CA SER A 180 4.59 -20.08 -31.95
C SER A 180 5.15 -20.76 -30.72
N GLY A 181 6.38 -21.29 -30.81
CA GLY A 181 7.04 -21.98 -29.71
C GLY A 181 7.22 -21.07 -28.49
N PHE A 182 7.61 -19.82 -28.71
CA PHE A 182 7.77 -18.83 -27.63
C PHE A 182 6.42 -18.41 -27.04
N GLY A 183 5.38 -18.19 -27.86
CA GLY A 183 4.02 -17.91 -27.40
C GLY A 183 3.48 -19.04 -26.53
N PHE A 184 3.67 -20.31 -26.97
CA PHE A 184 3.28 -21.48 -26.16
C PHE A 184 4.04 -21.57 -24.83
N LEU A 185 5.36 -21.29 -24.84
CA LEU A 185 6.20 -21.27 -23.63
C LEU A 185 5.68 -20.25 -22.61
N LEU A 186 5.29 -19.05 -23.06
CA LEU A 186 4.74 -18.02 -22.18
C LEU A 186 3.44 -18.47 -21.53
N ILE A 187 2.55 -19.15 -22.27
CA ILE A 187 1.32 -19.74 -21.75
C ILE A 187 1.63 -20.79 -20.68
N LEU A 188 2.58 -21.68 -20.94
CA LEU A 188 2.99 -22.70 -19.97
C LEU A 188 3.57 -22.09 -18.69
N ILE A 189 4.38 -21.04 -18.79
CA ILE A 189 4.90 -20.31 -17.63
C ILE A 189 3.75 -19.68 -16.83
N ALA A 190 2.78 -19.04 -17.51
CA ALA A 190 1.64 -18.43 -16.84
C ALA A 190 0.78 -19.47 -16.12
N LEU A 191 0.49 -20.61 -16.77
CA LEU A 191 -0.24 -21.74 -16.19
C LEU A 191 0.51 -22.36 -15.00
N PHE A 192 1.81 -22.54 -15.12
CA PHE A 192 2.64 -23.03 -14.00
C PHE A 192 2.57 -22.09 -12.79
N ASN A 193 2.70 -20.79 -13.01
CA ASN A 193 2.55 -19.79 -11.94
C ASN A 193 1.16 -19.83 -11.29
N GLU A 194 0.11 -20.08 -12.06
CA GLU A 194 -1.27 -20.16 -11.54
C GLU A 194 -1.51 -21.43 -10.73
N LEU A 195 -1.12 -22.57 -11.28
CA LEU A 195 -1.45 -23.88 -10.72
C LEU A 195 -0.52 -24.28 -9.55
N PHE A 196 0.77 -24.05 -9.66
CA PHE A 196 1.74 -24.51 -8.68
C PHE A 196 1.99 -23.49 -7.58
N LEU A 197 2.32 -22.27 -7.89
CA LEU A 197 2.58 -21.26 -6.86
C LEU A 197 1.31 -20.87 -6.10
N GLY A 198 0.12 -20.96 -6.74
CA GLY A 198 -1.15 -20.79 -6.08
C GLY A 198 -1.48 -21.87 -5.03
N LYS A 199 -1.06 -23.12 -5.28
CA LYS A 199 -1.27 -24.25 -4.36
C LYS A 199 -0.25 -24.30 -3.23
N ILE A 200 1.02 -24.03 -3.51
CA ILE A 200 2.10 -24.05 -2.50
C ILE A 200 1.82 -23.00 -1.42
N LEU A 201 1.38 -21.79 -1.79
CA LEU A 201 1.02 -20.75 -0.82
C LEU A 201 -0.25 -21.06 -0.01
N LYS A 202 -1.12 -21.93 -0.48
CA LYS A 202 -2.27 -22.44 0.29
C LYS A 202 -1.91 -23.58 1.22
N TRP A 203 -0.86 -24.33 0.92
CA TRP A 203 -0.42 -25.48 1.73
C TRP A 203 0.33 -25.05 2.99
N ASP A 204 1.14 -23.99 2.89
CA ASP A 204 1.83 -23.40 4.05
C ASP A 204 0.87 -22.79 5.10
N LYS A 205 -0.38 -22.50 4.71
CA LYS A 205 -1.41 -21.98 5.64
C LYS A 205 -2.13 -23.05 6.45
N LYS A 206 -1.89 -24.33 6.21
CA LYS A 206 -2.55 -25.45 6.91
C LYS A 206 -1.63 -26.16 7.92
N LYS A 207 -0.42 -25.71 8.10
CA LYS A 207 0.50 -26.10 9.17
C LYS A 207 0.65 -24.97 10.19
#